data_dbc0c0c82838ebe4162515ae3281bb86
#
_entry.id   dbc0c0c82838ebe4162515ae3281bb86
#
_cell.length_a   1.000
_cell.length_b   1.000
_cell.length_c   1.000
_cell.angle_alpha   90.00
_cell.angle_beta   90.00
_cell.angle_gamma   90.00
#
_symmetry.space_group_name_H-M   'P 1'
#
loop_
_entity.id
_entity.type
_entity.pdbx_description
1 polymer ?
#
loop_
_entity_poly.entity_id
_entity_poly.type
_entity_poly.pdbx_seq_one_letter_code
_entity_poly.pdbx_strand_id
1 'polypeptide(L)'
;FLHFGGLYTSFLCWKYAKQTGGTIYLRIEDTDQKREVEWATALLINSLKKFGISFDEGPIGENNEEIWSYGPYAQSQRGDIYRVFAKHLVAQGLAYPCRMSEEKLNEIREFQTANKIIPGIYGQYSERRNATPDQLLEKFENEGKSFPVLRFRSHADTSKKITFSDLLRGEINMIDNYNDIVIIKGDGLPTYHFAHL
;
A
#
# COMPACT_ATOMS: atom_id res chain seq x y z
N PHE A 1 11.65 6.83 -14.08
CA PHE A 1 11.89 8.02 -14.91
C PHE A 1 10.58 8.80 -15.08
N LEU A 2 10.68 10.15 -15.06
CA LEU A 2 9.53 10.99 -15.36
C LEU A 2 9.11 10.77 -16.83
N HIS A 3 7.85 10.44 -17.05
CA HIS A 3 7.23 10.39 -18.37
C HIS A 3 6.10 11.43 -18.44
N PHE A 4 5.60 11.68 -19.64
CA PHE A 4 4.60 12.73 -19.88
C PHE A 4 3.36 12.60 -18.97
N GLY A 5 2.87 11.38 -18.72
CA GLY A 5 1.74 11.16 -17.81
C GLY A 5 2.04 11.58 -16.38
N GLY A 6 3.23 11.26 -15.87
CA GLY A 6 3.65 11.69 -14.52
C GLY A 6 3.78 13.21 -14.42
N LEU A 7 4.36 13.85 -15.45
CA LEU A 7 4.45 15.31 -15.52
C LEU A 7 3.06 15.96 -15.50
N TYR A 8 2.14 15.44 -16.31
CA TYR A 8 0.77 15.96 -16.41
C TYR A 8 0.02 15.85 -15.07
N THR A 9 0.11 14.70 -14.41
CA THR A 9 -0.51 14.48 -13.09
C THR A 9 0.07 15.44 -12.05
N SER A 10 1.41 15.56 -12.00
CA SER A 10 2.08 16.49 -11.09
C SER A 10 1.67 17.94 -11.34
N PHE A 11 1.54 18.34 -12.62
CA PHE A 11 1.08 19.68 -12.97
C PHE A 11 -0.36 19.93 -12.50
N LEU A 12 -1.26 18.97 -12.66
CA LEU A 12 -2.65 19.12 -12.21
C LEU A 12 -2.72 19.27 -10.69
N CYS A 13 -2.01 18.43 -9.94
CA CYS A 13 -1.96 18.51 -8.48
C CYS A 13 -1.37 19.85 -8.02
N TRP A 14 -0.26 20.27 -8.62
CA TRP A 14 0.36 21.57 -8.33
C TRP A 14 -0.56 22.75 -8.63
N LYS A 15 -1.20 22.74 -9.80
CA LYS A 15 -2.13 23.79 -10.22
C LYS A 15 -3.32 23.89 -9.28
N TYR A 16 -3.89 22.76 -8.90
CA TYR A 16 -5.01 22.70 -7.98
C TYR A 16 -4.62 23.23 -6.57
N ALA A 17 -3.49 22.78 -6.03
CA ALA A 17 -2.99 23.31 -4.76
C ALA A 17 -2.82 24.83 -4.79
N LYS A 18 -2.21 25.38 -5.86
CA LYS A 18 -2.05 26.83 -6.02
C LYS A 18 -3.37 27.58 -6.14
N GLN A 19 -4.38 27.01 -6.78
CA GLN A 19 -5.71 27.63 -6.93
C GLN A 19 -6.51 27.64 -5.64
N THR A 20 -6.33 26.62 -4.79
CA THR A 20 -7.11 26.45 -3.55
C THR A 20 -6.39 26.93 -2.30
N GLY A 21 -5.12 27.41 -2.41
CA GLY A 21 -4.28 27.74 -1.27
C GLY A 21 -3.89 26.52 -0.43
N GLY A 22 -3.90 25.33 -1.04
CA GLY A 22 -3.51 24.08 -0.41
C GLY A 22 -2.01 23.84 -0.44
N THR A 23 -1.56 22.87 0.36
CA THR A 23 -0.17 22.40 0.42
C THR A 23 0.04 21.26 -0.58
N ILE A 24 1.13 21.31 -1.35
CA ILE A 24 1.56 20.20 -2.20
C ILE A 24 2.84 19.57 -1.67
N TYR A 25 2.82 18.28 -1.47
CA TYR A 25 3.98 17.52 -1.01
C TYR A 25 4.38 16.44 -2.01
N LEU A 26 5.67 16.10 -2.03
CA LEU A 26 6.24 15.02 -2.80
C LEU A 26 6.54 13.83 -1.90
N ARG A 27 5.88 12.69 -2.13
CA ARG A 27 6.15 11.44 -1.45
C ARG A 27 6.86 10.48 -2.39
N ILE A 28 7.93 9.87 -1.90
CA ILE A 28 8.70 8.86 -2.63
C ILE A 28 8.17 7.49 -2.26
N GLU A 29 7.71 6.75 -3.26
CA GLU A 29 7.16 5.40 -3.10
C GLU A 29 8.23 4.35 -3.40
N ASP A 30 9.22 4.23 -2.50
CA ASP A 30 10.42 3.39 -2.59
C ASP A 30 10.31 2.06 -1.83
N THR A 31 9.10 1.56 -1.61
CA THR A 31 8.87 0.28 -0.92
C THR A 31 9.27 -0.95 -1.75
N ASP A 32 9.56 -0.80 -3.04
CA ASP A 32 10.13 -1.83 -3.90
C ASP A 32 11.63 -1.61 -4.11
N GLN A 33 12.43 -1.95 -3.10
CA GLN A 33 13.89 -1.74 -3.09
C GLN A 33 14.63 -2.44 -4.25
N LYS A 34 14.04 -3.44 -4.89
CA LYS A 34 14.64 -4.11 -6.06
C LYS A 34 14.66 -3.23 -7.32
N ARG A 35 13.82 -2.20 -7.35
CA ARG A 35 13.68 -1.26 -8.47
C ARG A 35 14.22 0.13 -8.16
N GLU A 36 14.77 0.32 -6.98
CA GLU A 36 15.31 1.60 -6.57
C GLU A 36 16.54 1.96 -7.41
N VAL A 37 16.57 3.20 -7.89
CA VAL A 37 17.71 3.78 -8.62
C VAL A 37 18.08 5.06 -7.86
N GLU A 38 19.25 5.05 -7.23
CA GLU A 38 19.75 6.06 -6.29
C GLU A 38 19.60 7.52 -6.78
N TRP A 39 19.84 7.77 -8.08
CA TRP A 39 19.74 9.12 -8.67
C TRP A 39 18.34 9.47 -9.23
N ALA A 40 17.39 8.54 -9.23
CA ALA A 40 16.09 8.74 -9.87
C ALA A 40 15.25 9.82 -9.17
N THR A 41 15.31 9.91 -7.85
CA THR A 41 14.60 10.91 -7.06
C THR A 41 15.08 12.33 -7.38
N ALA A 42 16.40 12.55 -7.37
CA ALA A 42 16.99 13.85 -7.72
C ALA A 42 16.66 14.26 -9.17
N LEU A 43 16.75 13.31 -10.10
CA LEU A 43 16.39 13.56 -11.50
C LEU A 43 14.91 13.92 -11.65
N LEU A 44 14.03 13.23 -10.95
CA LEU A 44 12.59 13.52 -10.94
C LEU A 44 12.34 14.94 -10.45
N ILE A 45 12.86 15.31 -9.28
CA ILE A 45 12.68 16.63 -8.67
C ILE A 45 13.21 17.73 -9.61
N ASN A 46 14.43 17.57 -10.12
CA ASN A 46 15.03 18.54 -11.03
C ASN A 46 14.24 18.67 -12.35
N SER A 47 13.70 17.56 -12.84
CA SER A 47 12.86 17.60 -14.04
C SER A 47 11.56 18.37 -13.79
N LEU A 48 10.88 18.13 -12.68
CA LEU A 48 9.65 18.84 -12.34
C LEU A 48 9.90 20.35 -12.11
N LYS A 49 11.00 20.70 -11.45
CA LYS A 49 11.42 22.11 -11.28
C LYS A 49 11.61 22.83 -12.63
N LYS A 50 12.17 22.17 -13.66
CA LYS A 50 12.32 22.74 -15.01
C LYS A 50 10.98 23.09 -15.67
N PHE A 51 9.91 22.42 -15.32
CA PHE A 51 8.55 22.72 -15.77
C PHE A 51 7.80 23.67 -14.84
N GLY A 52 8.48 24.29 -13.87
CA GLY A 52 7.88 25.25 -12.95
C GLY A 52 7.02 24.61 -11.86
N ILE A 53 7.08 23.28 -11.69
CA ILE A 53 6.36 22.55 -10.65
C ILE A 53 7.24 22.51 -9.40
N SER A 54 6.77 23.12 -8.31
CA SER A 54 7.44 23.13 -7.00
C SER A 54 6.55 22.48 -5.95
N PHE A 55 7.17 21.91 -4.94
CA PHE A 55 6.50 21.32 -3.79
C PHE A 55 6.76 22.17 -2.54
N ASP A 56 5.84 22.15 -1.60
CA ASP A 56 5.96 22.83 -0.33
C ASP A 56 6.65 21.93 0.72
N GLU A 57 6.48 20.61 0.61
CA GLU A 57 7.07 19.59 1.49
C GLU A 57 7.58 18.38 0.70
N GLY A 58 8.52 17.67 1.28
CA GLY A 58 9.11 16.45 0.69
C GLY A 58 10.64 16.50 0.62
N PRO A 59 11.31 15.58 -0.07
CA PRO A 59 12.77 15.54 -0.26
C PRO A 59 13.21 16.53 -1.35
N ILE A 60 12.92 17.83 -1.15
CA ILE A 60 13.02 18.91 -2.15
C ILE A 60 14.11 19.94 -1.84
N GLY A 61 14.81 19.79 -0.72
CA GLY A 61 15.94 20.63 -0.32
C GLY A 61 17.20 20.37 -1.15
N GLU A 62 18.30 21.04 -0.80
CA GLU A 62 19.61 20.75 -1.37
C GLU A 62 20.00 19.30 -1.02
N ASN A 63 20.55 18.57 -2.00
CA ASN A 63 20.91 17.14 -1.85
C ASN A 63 19.74 16.22 -1.41
N ASN A 64 18.51 16.52 -1.84
CA ASN A 64 17.27 15.83 -1.46
C ASN A 64 16.96 15.88 0.06
N GLU A 65 17.45 16.89 0.75
CA GLU A 65 17.08 17.15 2.13
C GLU A 65 15.56 17.28 2.26
N GLU A 66 14.99 16.61 3.28
CA GLU A 66 13.54 16.67 3.52
C GLU A 66 13.16 18.01 4.15
N ILE A 67 12.21 18.70 3.51
CA ILE A 67 11.47 19.82 4.09
C ILE A 67 10.11 19.26 4.49
N TRP A 68 9.80 19.28 5.79
CA TRP A 68 8.64 18.53 6.27
C TRP A 68 7.98 19.09 7.52
N SER A 69 6.65 18.84 7.60
CA SER A 69 5.86 18.94 8.84
C SER A 69 5.36 17.57 9.29
N TYR A 70 5.18 16.63 8.35
CA TYR A 70 4.60 15.30 8.58
C TYR A 70 5.45 14.15 8.00
N GLY A 71 6.72 14.40 7.73
CA GLY A 71 7.64 13.38 7.21
C GLY A 71 7.86 12.18 8.14
N PRO A 72 8.76 11.26 7.75
CA PRO A 72 9.50 11.25 6.49
C PRO A 72 8.59 11.01 5.28
N TYR A 73 8.95 11.58 4.11
CA TYR A 73 8.18 11.42 2.88
C TYR A 73 8.70 10.29 1.98
N ALA A 74 9.86 9.71 2.27
CA ALA A 74 10.27 8.43 1.71
C ALA A 74 9.55 7.30 2.45
N GLN A 75 8.75 6.51 1.75
CA GLN A 75 7.92 5.47 2.39
C GLN A 75 8.73 4.39 3.08
N SER A 76 9.93 4.05 2.56
CA SER A 76 10.85 3.11 3.20
C SER A 76 11.28 3.54 4.61
N GLN A 77 11.33 4.83 4.89
CA GLN A 77 11.70 5.40 6.19
C GLN A 77 10.55 5.41 7.21
N ARG A 78 9.33 5.08 6.80
CA ARG A 78 8.13 5.07 7.65
C ARG A 78 7.85 3.70 8.28
N GLY A 79 8.79 2.78 8.25
CA GLY A 79 8.61 1.39 8.67
C GLY A 79 8.01 1.23 10.08
N ASP A 80 8.48 2.03 11.04
CA ASP A 80 7.98 1.99 12.42
C ASP A 80 6.52 2.47 12.53
N ILE A 81 6.16 3.49 11.76
CA ILE A 81 4.77 3.98 11.69
C ILE A 81 3.86 2.86 11.16
N TYR A 82 4.22 2.22 10.05
CA TYR A 82 3.45 1.12 9.48
C TYR A 82 3.31 -0.06 10.44
N ARG A 83 4.36 -0.39 11.21
CA ARG A 83 4.29 -1.46 12.22
C ARG A 83 3.30 -1.16 13.34
N VAL A 84 3.25 0.08 13.82
CA VAL A 84 2.30 0.49 14.87
C VAL A 84 0.86 0.32 14.37
N PHE A 85 0.55 0.83 13.19
CA PHE A 85 -0.78 0.67 12.60
C PHE A 85 -1.11 -0.79 12.28
N ALA A 86 -0.16 -1.56 11.78
CA ALA A 86 -0.35 -2.97 11.51
C ALA A 86 -0.66 -3.78 12.78
N LYS A 87 0.08 -3.54 13.88
CA LYS A 87 -0.20 -4.14 15.20
C LYS A 87 -1.59 -3.75 15.71
N HIS A 88 -1.98 -2.49 15.55
CA HIS A 88 -3.32 -2.03 15.92
C HIS A 88 -4.41 -2.78 15.14
N LEU A 89 -4.26 -2.96 13.84
CA LEU A 89 -5.20 -3.76 13.04
C LEU A 89 -5.26 -5.22 13.49
N VAL A 90 -4.13 -5.83 13.87
CA VAL A 90 -4.11 -7.19 14.42
C VAL A 90 -4.86 -7.25 15.75
N ALA A 91 -4.63 -6.28 16.65
CA ALA A 91 -5.30 -6.20 17.95
C ALA A 91 -6.83 -6.05 17.81
N GLN A 92 -7.28 -5.36 16.77
CA GLN A 92 -8.70 -5.22 16.45
C GLN A 92 -9.29 -6.40 15.67
N GLY A 93 -8.49 -7.42 15.35
CA GLY A 93 -8.94 -8.54 14.53
C GLY A 93 -9.17 -8.22 13.05
N LEU A 94 -8.72 -7.04 12.59
CA LEU A 94 -8.84 -6.59 11.20
C LEU A 94 -7.69 -7.05 10.32
N ALA A 95 -6.60 -7.55 10.91
CA ALA A 95 -5.48 -8.14 10.19
C ALA A 95 -4.98 -9.39 10.92
N TYR A 96 -4.24 -10.24 10.19
CA TYR A 96 -3.69 -11.47 10.76
C TYR A 96 -2.36 -11.84 10.08
N PRO A 97 -1.43 -12.49 10.81
CA PRO A 97 -0.18 -12.97 10.24
C PRO A 97 -0.42 -14.20 9.35
N CYS A 98 0.25 -14.21 8.20
CA CYS A 98 0.20 -15.30 7.24
C CYS A 98 1.63 -15.79 6.98
N ARG A 99 1.84 -17.13 7.03
CA ARG A 99 3.14 -17.78 6.78
C ARG A 99 3.07 -18.82 5.66
N MET A 100 2.06 -18.72 4.79
CA MET A 100 1.96 -19.62 3.65
C MET A 100 3.18 -19.45 2.73
N SER A 101 3.78 -20.57 2.33
CA SER A 101 4.86 -20.58 1.35
C SER A 101 4.36 -20.22 -0.06
N GLU A 102 5.28 -19.87 -0.96
CA GLU A 102 4.93 -19.59 -2.36
C GLU A 102 4.33 -20.82 -3.04
N GLU A 103 4.85 -22.02 -2.72
CA GLU A 103 4.31 -23.28 -3.24
C GLU A 103 2.85 -23.43 -2.85
N LYS A 104 2.53 -23.21 -1.55
CA LYS A 104 1.15 -23.31 -1.06
C LYS A 104 0.22 -22.28 -1.69
N LEU A 105 0.71 -21.06 -1.90
CA LEU A 105 -0.05 -20.02 -2.59
C LEU A 105 -0.34 -20.38 -4.06
N ASN A 106 0.63 -21.00 -4.73
CA ASN A 106 0.47 -21.46 -6.10
C ASN A 106 -0.50 -22.65 -6.20
N GLU A 107 -0.39 -23.66 -5.32
CA GLU A 107 -1.36 -24.76 -5.24
C GLU A 107 -2.79 -24.26 -5.09
N ILE A 108 -3.02 -23.30 -4.18
CA ILE A 108 -4.35 -22.71 -3.98
C ILE A 108 -4.83 -22.02 -5.25
N ARG A 109 -3.97 -21.24 -5.90
CA ARG A 109 -4.32 -20.53 -7.14
C ARG A 109 -4.67 -21.47 -8.29
N GLU A 110 -3.88 -22.52 -8.46
CA GLU A 110 -4.11 -23.54 -9.48
C GLU A 110 -5.43 -24.28 -9.24
N PHE A 111 -5.67 -24.71 -7.99
CA PHE A 111 -6.93 -25.33 -7.60
C PHE A 111 -8.14 -24.43 -7.87
N GLN A 112 -8.06 -23.16 -7.46
CA GLN A 112 -9.14 -22.20 -7.68
C GLN A 112 -9.40 -21.99 -9.16
N THR A 113 -8.34 -21.84 -9.96
CA THR A 113 -8.44 -21.63 -11.41
C THR A 113 -9.07 -22.85 -12.09
N ALA A 114 -8.61 -24.07 -11.76
CA ALA A 114 -9.14 -25.31 -12.33
C ALA A 114 -10.63 -25.52 -12.01
N ASN A 115 -11.07 -25.06 -10.85
CA ASN A 115 -12.47 -25.17 -10.40
C ASN A 115 -13.32 -23.92 -10.69
N LYS A 116 -12.81 -22.97 -11.47
CA LYS A 116 -13.49 -21.70 -11.78
C LYS A 116 -13.88 -20.90 -10.54
N ILE A 117 -13.11 -21.04 -9.47
CA ILE A 117 -13.21 -20.24 -8.24
C ILE A 117 -12.35 -18.99 -8.43
N ILE A 118 -12.83 -17.85 -7.98
CA ILE A 118 -12.05 -16.61 -8.12
C ILE A 118 -10.73 -16.72 -7.34
N PRO A 119 -9.58 -16.55 -7.98
CA PRO A 119 -8.28 -16.69 -7.32
C PRO A 119 -8.07 -15.64 -6.22
N GLY A 120 -7.57 -16.10 -5.08
CA GLY A 120 -7.24 -15.21 -3.96
C GLY A 120 -7.13 -15.95 -2.63
N ILE A 121 -6.66 -15.25 -1.61
CA ILE A 121 -6.57 -15.76 -0.25
C ILE A 121 -7.72 -15.18 0.55
N TYR A 122 -8.69 -16.01 0.87
CA TYR A 122 -9.90 -15.65 1.61
C TYR A 122 -10.61 -16.90 2.16
N GLY A 123 -11.46 -16.72 3.15
CA GLY A 123 -12.27 -17.82 3.70
C GLY A 123 -11.43 -19.03 4.09
N GLN A 124 -11.80 -20.19 3.58
CA GLN A 124 -11.13 -21.47 3.86
C GLN A 124 -9.70 -21.58 3.29
N TYR A 125 -9.31 -20.72 2.35
CA TYR A 125 -7.97 -20.66 1.77
C TYR A 125 -6.99 -19.88 2.62
N SER A 126 -7.40 -19.42 3.81
CA SER A 126 -6.59 -18.59 4.69
C SER A 126 -6.37 -19.28 6.04
N GLU A 127 -5.11 -19.61 6.35
CA GLU A 127 -4.76 -20.45 7.51
C GLU A 127 -5.13 -19.86 8.87
N ARG A 128 -5.04 -18.54 9.04
CA ARG A 128 -5.18 -17.89 10.36
C ARG A 128 -6.29 -16.86 10.42
N ARG A 129 -7.13 -16.86 9.42
CA ARG A 129 -8.20 -15.87 9.31
C ARG A 129 -9.14 -15.85 10.53
N ASN A 130 -9.41 -17.01 11.11
CA ASN A 130 -10.36 -17.17 12.22
C ASN A 130 -9.72 -17.15 13.61
N ALA A 131 -8.41 -16.90 13.71
CA ALA A 131 -7.73 -16.77 14.99
C ALA A 131 -8.20 -15.51 15.74
N THR A 132 -8.29 -15.60 17.08
CA THR A 132 -8.63 -14.44 17.91
C THR A 132 -7.52 -13.40 17.91
N PRO A 133 -7.81 -12.12 18.24
CA PRO A 133 -6.79 -11.08 18.36
C PRO A 133 -5.66 -11.45 19.33
N ASP A 134 -6.00 -12.03 20.48
CA ASP A 134 -5.00 -12.45 21.47
C ASP A 134 -4.06 -13.53 20.95
N GLN A 135 -4.62 -14.54 20.28
CA GLN A 135 -3.85 -15.59 19.60
C GLN A 135 -2.94 -15.03 18.49
N LEU A 136 -3.40 -14.01 17.79
CA LEU A 136 -2.62 -13.38 16.72
C LEU A 136 -1.50 -12.51 17.27
N LEU A 137 -1.75 -11.75 18.34
CA LEU A 137 -0.74 -10.91 18.99
C LEU A 137 0.36 -11.76 19.60
N GLU A 138 0.02 -12.83 20.35
CA GLU A 138 0.97 -13.77 20.90
C GLU A 138 1.89 -14.35 19.81
N LYS A 139 1.32 -14.80 18.70
CA LYS A 139 2.08 -15.31 17.57
C LYS A 139 2.92 -14.25 16.89
N PHE A 140 2.41 -13.02 16.77
CA PHE A 140 3.13 -11.90 16.18
C PHE A 140 4.42 -11.56 16.94
N GLU A 141 4.39 -11.71 18.27
CA GLU A 141 5.54 -11.41 19.13
C GLU A 141 6.53 -12.57 19.26
N ASN A 142 6.05 -13.81 19.20
CA ASN A 142 6.82 -15.02 19.49
C ASN A 142 7.38 -15.75 18.25
N GLU A 143 6.91 -15.45 17.04
CA GLU A 143 7.24 -16.22 15.83
C GLU A 143 8.58 -15.86 15.19
N GLY A 144 9.63 -15.60 15.95
CA GLY A 144 11.00 -15.61 15.47
C GLY A 144 11.45 -14.37 14.70
N LYS A 145 12.68 -14.42 14.15
CA LYS A 145 13.41 -13.28 13.58
C LYS A 145 12.89 -12.80 12.20
N SER A 146 12.04 -13.54 11.52
CA SER A 146 11.45 -13.13 10.25
C SER A 146 10.11 -12.46 10.48
N PHE A 147 9.93 -11.26 9.95
CA PHE A 147 8.66 -10.56 10.03
C PHE A 147 7.62 -11.34 9.20
N PRO A 148 6.48 -11.77 9.78
CA PRO A 148 5.47 -12.49 9.02
C PRO A 148 4.77 -11.54 8.04
N VAL A 149 4.33 -12.08 6.92
CA VAL A 149 3.40 -11.37 6.04
C VAL A 149 2.11 -11.11 6.80
N LEU A 150 1.64 -9.87 6.81
CA LEU A 150 0.32 -9.52 7.36
C LEU A 150 -0.71 -9.36 6.25
N ARG A 151 -1.88 -9.95 6.46
CA ARG A 151 -3.02 -9.77 5.57
C ARG A 151 -4.12 -9.00 6.27
N PHE A 152 -4.76 -8.10 5.53
CA PHE A 152 -5.99 -7.45 5.95
C PHE A 152 -7.13 -8.46 5.83
N ARG A 153 -7.97 -8.58 6.86
CA ARG A 153 -9.14 -9.44 6.86
C ARG A 153 -10.29 -8.72 6.16
N SER A 154 -10.56 -9.11 4.94
CA SER A 154 -11.71 -8.58 4.22
C SER A 154 -13.03 -9.04 4.89
N HIS A 155 -13.94 -8.11 5.12
CA HIS A 155 -15.29 -8.38 5.58
C HIS A 155 -16.31 -8.38 4.44
N ALA A 156 -15.82 -8.42 3.20
CA ALA A 156 -16.65 -8.39 2.02
C ALA A 156 -17.58 -9.60 1.92
N ASP A 157 -18.76 -9.33 1.45
CA ASP A 157 -19.78 -10.31 1.12
C ASP A 157 -19.86 -10.45 -0.40
N THR A 158 -19.38 -11.58 -0.92
CA THR A 158 -19.36 -11.85 -2.36
C THR A 158 -20.75 -11.93 -3.01
N SER A 159 -21.81 -12.08 -2.21
CA SER A 159 -23.20 -12.03 -2.69
C SER A 159 -23.70 -10.60 -2.92
N LYS A 160 -23.00 -9.61 -2.42
CA LYS A 160 -23.35 -8.19 -2.54
C LYS A 160 -22.50 -7.48 -3.58
N LYS A 161 -23.10 -6.46 -4.18
CA LYS A 161 -22.40 -5.51 -5.06
C LYS A 161 -22.26 -4.19 -4.34
N ILE A 162 -21.12 -3.55 -4.53
CA ILE A 162 -20.92 -2.16 -4.18
C ILE A 162 -21.32 -1.35 -5.39
N THR A 163 -22.18 -0.36 -5.16
CA THR A 163 -22.63 0.58 -6.19
C THR A 163 -22.12 1.97 -5.85
N PHE A 164 -21.51 2.64 -6.80
CA PHE A 164 -21.09 4.04 -6.67
C PHE A 164 -21.30 4.80 -7.97
N SER A 165 -21.44 6.11 -7.87
CA SER A 165 -21.58 6.99 -9.03
C SER A 165 -20.22 7.54 -9.45
N ASP A 166 -19.77 7.19 -10.63
CA ASP A 166 -18.60 7.77 -11.29
C ASP A 166 -19.01 8.98 -12.10
N LEU A 167 -18.25 10.08 -12.01
CA LEU A 167 -18.59 11.33 -12.69
C LEU A 167 -18.61 11.24 -14.22
N LEU A 168 -17.86 10.31 -14.80
CA LEU A 168 -17.75 10.14 -16.26
C LEU A 168 -18.54 8.96 -16.78
N ARG A 169 -18.65 7.88 -15.98
CA ARG A 169 -19.24 6.60 -16.38
C ARG A 169 -20.62 6.35 -15.81
N GLY A 170 -21.10 7.22 -14.90
CA GLY A 170 -22.37 7.04 -14.22
C GLY A 170 -22.30 5.96 -13.15
N GLU A 171 -23.37 5.19 -12.97
CA GLU A 171 -23.44 4.16 -11.95
C GLU A 171 -22.55 2.95 -12.30
N ILE A 172 -21.65 2.60 -11.38
CA ILE A 172 -20.76 1.44 -11.49
C ILE A 172 -21.13 0.43 -10.39
N ASN A 173 -21.35 -0.81 -10.81
CA ASN A 173 -21.61 -1.94 -9.93
C ASN A 173 -20.41 -2.91 -9.96
N MET A 174 -19.81 -3.20 -8.83
CA MET A 174 -18.70 -4.15 -8.70
C MET A 174 -18.90 -5.09 -7.51
N ILE A 175 -18.29 -6.27 -7.60
CA ILE A 175 -18.24 -7.21 -6.48
C ILE A 175 -17.35 -6.61 -5.40
N ASP A 176 -17.75 -6.70 -4.13
CA ASP A 176 -16.94 -6.26 -3.01
C ASP A 176 -15.62 -7.04 -2.94
N ASN A 177 -14.57 -6.40 -2.44
CA ASN A 177 -13.24 -7.00 -2.35
C ASN A 177 -13.16 -8.02 -1.21
N TYR A 178 -13.35 -9.29 -1.54
CA TYR A 178 -13.31 -10.41 -0.60
C TYR A 178 -11.91 -10.98 -0.36
N ASN A 179 -10.90 -10.54 -1.12
CA ASN A 179 -9.54 -11.04 -0.99
C ASN A 179 -8.83 -10.42 0.21
N ASP A 180 -8.21 -11.26 1.03
CA ASP A 180 -7.38 -10.82 2.15
C ASP A 180 -6.02 -10.35 1.62
N ILE A 181 -5.95 -9.08 1.24
CA ILE A 181 -4.75 -8.49 0.65
C ILE A 181 -3.58 -8.45 1.64
N VAL A 182 -2.38 -8.60 1.12
CA VAL A 182 -1.16 -8.37 1.91
C VAL A 182 -1.03 -6.87 2.19
N ILE A 183 -0.86 -6.50 3.46
CA ILE A 183 -0.61 -5.12 3.88
C ILE A 183 0.85 -4.89 4.27
N ILE A 184 1.48 -5.89 4.93
CA ILE A 184 2.93 -5.86 5.24
C ILE A 184 3.57 -7.10 4.61
N LYS A 185 4.67 -6.89 3.90
CA LYS A 185 5.47 -7.95 3.26
C LYS A 185 6.39 -8.63 4.28
N GLY A 186 6.98 -9.77 3.90
CA GLY A 186 7.93 -10.52 4.73
C GLY A 186 9.24 -9.77 5.04
N ASP A 187 9.57 -8.72 4.29
CA ASP A 187 10.69 -7.81 4.56
C ASP A 187 10.33 -6.70 5.57
N GLY A 188 9.08 -6.67 6.06
CA GLY A 188 8.58 -5.68 7.01
C GLY A 188 8.12 -4.37 6.36
N LEU A 189 8.23 -4.23 5.05
CA LEU A 189 7.76 -3.06 4.32
C LEU A 189 6.28 -3.21 3.93
N PRO A 190 5.54 -2.10 3.84
CA PRO A 190 4.15 -2.14 3.43
C PRO A 190 4.01 -2.48 1.94
N THR A 191 2.84 -2.97 1.58
CA THR A 191 2.41 -2.96 0.18
C THR A 191 1.95 -1.57 -0.22
N TYR A 192 1.86 -1.33 -1.53
CA TYR A 192 1.39 -0.07 -2.12
C TYR A 192 0.10 0.44 -1.46
N HIS A 193 -0.91 -0.41 -1.29
CA HIS A 193 -2.18 0.00 -0.72
C HIS A 193 -2.07 0.45 0.74
N PHE A 194 -1.23 -0.19 1.54
CA PHE A 194 -1.06 0.16 2.95
C PHE A 194 -0.12 1.36 3.13
N ALA A 195 0.84 1.54 2.25
CA ALA A 195 1.78 2.66 2.30
C ALA A 195 1.14 4.03 2.03
N HIS A 196 -0.08 4.06 1.48
CA HIS A 196 -0.83 5.28 1.22
C HIS A 196 -1.56 5.85 2.45
N LEU A 197 -1.61 5.11 3.54
CA LEU A 197 -2.26 5.51 4.78
C LEU A 197 -1.43 6.51 5.60
#